data_267e94848330681b6f1c9172138c0079
#
_entry.id   267e94848330681b6f1c9172138c0079
#
_cell.length_a   1.000
_cell.length_b   1.000
_cell.length_c   1.000
_cell.angle_alpha   90.00
_cell.angle_beta   90.00
_cell.angle_gamma   90.00
#
_symmetry.space_group_name_H-M   'P 1'
#
loop_
_entity.id
_entity.type
_entity.pdbx_description
1 polymer ?
#
loop_
_entity_poly.entity_id
_entity_poly.type
_entity_poly.pdbx_seq_one_letter_code
_entity_poly.pdbx_strand_id
1 'polypeptide(L)'
;MVEHINRLETIFTDAGIKFTRLKSEHSFEWYMFDYSPKRRNPALQGLKGQSWPSHNIRWCTTELKNMVVNAYFSDLRKKYTVIQLIGFAADEQYRLKREANQNPNHRHPLMDWGWTEADCLKYCYAHGFDWGGLYEIFHRVSCWCCPLKSLPELRNLWKQFPDLWERLKNMEHRTYRKFLKNYTVDQLETRFQFEEERLAAGLPINTREFHRALKEKLKECNQ
;
A
#
# COMPACT_ATOMS: atom_id res chain seq x y z
N MET A 1 -6.08 -13.00 2.56
CA MET A 1 -6.76 -11.86 1.88
C MET A 1 -7.83 -12.33 0.90
N VAL A 2 -7.54 -13.19 -0.09
CA VAL A 2 -8.55 -13.67 -1.06
C VAL A 2 -9.68 -14.43 -0.36
N GLU A 3 -9.36 -15.29 0.58
CA GLU A 3 -10.35 -16.01 1.42
C GLU A 3 -11.33 -15.08 2.12
N HIS A 4 -10.84 -14.02 2.75
CA HIS A 4 -11.70 -13.05 3.43
C HIS A 4 -12.64 -12.32 2.47
N ILE A 5 -12.17 -12.01 1.26
CA ILE A 5 -13.02 -11.42 0.22
C ILE A 5 -14.10 -12.41 -0.23
N ASN A 6 -13.75 -13.70 -0.43
CA ASN A 6 -14.70 -14.74 -0.78
C ASN A 6 -15.76 -14.92 0.31
N ARG A 7 -15.32 -14.93 1.57
CA ARG A 7 -16.23 -15.03 2.72
C ARG A 7 -17.16 -13.83 2.83
N LEU A 8 -16.67 -12.61 2.62
CA LEU A 8 -17.51 -11.42 2.56
C LEU A 8 -18.55 -11.52 1.45
N GLU A 9 -18.16 -11.96 0.25
CA GLU A 9 -19.10 -12.16 -0.86
C GLU A 9 -20.21 -13.14 -0.48
N THR A 10 -19.88 -14.25 0.17
CA THR A 10 -20.88 -15.21 0.67
C THR A 10 -21.84 -14.53 1.66
N ILE A 11 -21.31 -13.85 2.68
CA ILE A 11 -22.12 -13.16 3.70
C ILE A 11 -23.10 -12.16 3.05
N PHE A 12 -22.63 -11.35 2.12
CA PHE A 12 -23.47 -10.36 1.44
C PHE A 12 -24.53 -11.03 0.53
N THR A 13 -24.13 -12.08 -0.18
CA THR A 13 -25.04 -12.82 -1.07
C THR A 13 -26.14 -13.50 -0.27
N ASP A 14 -25.82 -14.15 0.85
CA ASP A 14 -26.79 -14.80 1.74
C ASP A 14 -27.75 -13.79 2.37
N ALA A 15 -27.31 -12.57 2.59
CA ALA A 15 -28.14 -11.46 3.05
C ALA A 15 -28.95 -10.79 1.91
N GLY A 16 -28.89 -11.29 0.68
CA GLY A 16 -29.57 -10.70 -0.48
C GLY A 16 -28.95 -9.38 -0.96
N ILE A 17 -27.72 -9.07 -0.52
CA ILE A 17 -27.02 -7.84 -0.87
C ILE A 17 -26.06 -8.12 -2.02
N LYS A 18 -26.16 -7.33 -3.11
CA LYS A 18 -25.28 -7.48 -4.26
C LYS A 18 -23.84 -7.16 -3.91
N PHE A 19 -22.96 -8.14 -4.08
CA PHE A 19 -21.50 -7.96 -4.00
C PHE A 19 -20.93 -7.80 -5.40
N THR A 20 -20.08 -6.77 -5.63
CA THR A 20 -19.50 -6.50 -6.94
C THR A 20 -17.98 -6.38 -6.82
N ARG A 21 -17.26 -7.24 -7.53
CA ARG A 21 -15.79 -7.18 -7.62
C ARG A 21 -15.41 -6.32 -8.83
N LEU A 22 -14.75 -5.21 -8.55
CA LEU A 22 -14.23 -4.33 -9.58
C LEU A 22 -12.74 -4.60 -9.78
N LYS A 23 -12.31 -4.62 -11.04
CA LYS A 23 -10.91 -4.84 -11.42
C LYS A 23 -10.56 -3.90 -12.57
N SER A 24 -9.35 -3.32 -12.52
CA SER A 24 -8.77 -2.58 -13.64
C SER A 24 -8.53 -3.53 -14.83
N GLU A 25 -8.67 -3.02 -16.04
CA GLU A 25 -8.36 -3.74 -17.29
C GLU A 25 -6.90 -4.22 -17.29
N HIS A 26 -6.00 -3.36 -16.82
CA HIS A 26 -4.58 -3.67 -16.76
C HIS A 26 -4.09 -3.90 -15.34
N SER A 27 -3.06 -4.75 -15.20
CA SER A 27 -2.43 -5.08 -13.91
C SER A 27 -1.53 -3.97 -13.39
N PHE A 28 -1.15 -4.06 -12.10
CA PHE A 28 -0.13 -3.20 -11.51
C PHE A 28 1.19 -3.27 -12.29
N GLU A 29 1.61 -4.48 -12.67
CA GLU A 29 2.87 -4.69 -13.40
C GLU A 29 2.83 -4.08 -14.79
N TRP A 30 1.70 -4.17 -15.50
CA TRP A 30 1.54 -3.53 -16.78
C TRP A 30 1.72 -2.00 -16.69
N TYR A 31 1.05 -1.35 -15.75
CA TYR A 31 1.24 0.08 -15.52
C TYR A 31 2.67 0.43 -15.11
N MET A 32 3.29 -0.43 -14.31
CA MET A 32 4.63 -0.21 -13.78
C MET A 32 5.71 -0.33 -14.85
N PHE A 33 5.58 -1.27 -15.81
CA PHE A 33 6.66 -1.62 -16.76
C PHE A 33 6.35 -1.34 -18.22
N ASP A 34 5.09 -1.48 -18.65
CA ASP A 34 4.74 -1.55 -20.08
C ASP A 34 3.96 -0.32 -20.57
N TYR A 35 3.18 0.30 -19.69
CA TYR A 35 2.39 1.48 -20.02
C TYR A 35 3.28 2.62 -20.57
N SER A 36 2.81 3.30 -21.62
CA SER A 36 3.54 4.41 -22.26
C SER A 36 2.87 5.76 -21.97
N PRO A 37 3.15 6.39 -20.83
CA PRO A 37 2.53 7.66 -20.46
C PRO A 37 3.10 8.82 -21.30
N LYS A 38 2.25 9.80 -21.63
CA LYS A 38 2.71 11.08 -22.20
C LYS A 38 3.45 11.85 -21.12
N ARG A 39 4.74 12.07 -21.28
CA ARG A 39 5.60 12.71 -20.28
C ARG A 39 5.96 14.14 -20.68
N ARG A 40 5.82 15.07 -19.74
CA ARG A 40 6.26 16.47 -19.93
C ARG A 40 7.76 16.63 -19.77
N ASN A 41 8.40 15.81 -18.91
CA ASN A 41 9.84 15.86 -18.68
C ASN A 41 10.59 15.19 -19.86
N PRO A 42 11.42 15.91 -20.62
CA PRO A 42 12.17 15.36 -21.76
C PRO A 42 13.08 14.19 -21.36
N ALA A 43 13.70 14.24 -20.20
CA ALA A 43 14.58 13.18 -19.69
C ALA A 43 13.88 11.83 -19.46
N LEU A 44 12.55 11.83 -19.39
CA LEU A 44 11.74 10.63 -19.17
C LEU A 44 10.96 10.22 -20.43
N GLN A 45 11.05 10.98 -21.52
CA GLN A 45 10.37 10.64 -22.77
C GLN A 45 10.97 9.34 -23.34
N GLY A 46 10.10 8.50 -23.88
CA GLY A 46 10.48 7.19 -24.42
C GLY A 46 10.65 6.07 -23.38
N LEU A 47 10.74 6.38 -22.08
CA LEU A 47 10.76 5.33 -21.07
C LEU A 47 9.38 4.69 -20.94
N LYS A 48 9.35 3.36 -20.93
CA LYS A 48 8.14 2.58 -20.65
C LYS A 48 7.86 2.52 -19.14
N GLY A 49 6.62 2.23 -18.81
CA GLY A 49 6.13 2.07 -17.45
C GLY A 49 6.09 3.37 -16.66
N GLN A 50 5.31 3.37 -15.61
CA GLN A 50 5.26 4.48 -14.66
C GLN A 50 6.34 4.39 -13.58
N SER A 51 7.04 3.24 -13.48
CA SER A 51 7.98 2.91 -12.41
C SER A 51 7.30 2.95 -11.03
N TRP A 52 8.07 3.00 -9.94
CA TRP A 52 7.50 3.01 -8.59
C TRP A 52 6.58 4.20 -8.35
N PRO A 53 5.41 3.99 -7.73
CA PRO A 53 4.62 5.09 -7.21
C PRO A 53 5.38 5.80 -6.07
N SER A 54 4.99 7.03 -5.78
CA SER A 54 5.58 7.82 -4.70
C SER A 54 4.49 8.57 -3.93
N HIS A 55 4.88 9.30 -2.89
CA HIS A 55 3.93 10.13 -2.15
C HIS A 55 3.15 11.09 -3.07
N ASN A 56 3.82 11.70 -4.02
CA ASN A 56 3.24 12.69 -4.93
C ASN A 56 2.67 12.07 -6.23
N ILE A 57 3.10 10.88 -6.61
CA ILE A 57 2.68 10.21 -7.85
C ILE A 57 2.08 8.86 -7.49
N ARG A 58 0.82 8.87 -7.11
CA ARG A 58 0.07 7.68 -6.67
C ARG A 58 -0.74 7.08 -7.82
N TRP A 59 -0.11 6.86 -8.97
CA TRP A 59 -0.77 6.29 -10.13
C TRP A 59 -1.50 4.97 -9.84
N CYS A 60 -0.94 4.13 -8.97
CA CYS A 60 -1.59 2.88 -8.58
C CYS A 60 -2.95 3.09 -7.88
N THR A 61 -3.14 4.18 -7.14
CA THR A 61 -4.43 4.53 -6.57
C THR A 61 -5.37 5.07 -7.65
N THR A 62 -4.87 5.90 -8.54
CA THR A 62 -5.67 6.51 -9.61
C THR A 62 -6.14 5.45 -10.60
N GLU A 63 -5.22 4.71 -11.22
CA GLU A 63 -5.51 3.79 -12.33
C GLU A 63 -6.20 2.49 -11.87
N LEU A 64 -5.73 1.92 -10.75
CA LEU A 64 -6.20 0.60 -10.33
C LEU A 64 -7.39 0.64 -9.37
N LYS A 65 -7.71 1.81 -8.80
CA LYS A 65 -8.81 1.95 -7.83
C LYS A 65 -9.79 3.04 -8.23
N ASN A 66 -9.36 4.30 -8.24
CA ASN A 66 -10.27 5.44 -8.38
C ASN A 66 -10.96 5.44 -9.75
N MET A 67 -10.23 5.22 -10.84
CA MET A 67 -10.81 5.19 -12.19
C MET A 67 -11.89 4.10 -12.31
N VAL A 68 -11.61 2.90 -11.80
CA VAL A 68 -12.50 1.75 -11.86
C VAL A 68 -13.76 2.00 -11.02
N VAL A 69 -13.60 2.47 -9.79
CA VAL A 69 -14.70 2.76 -8.87
C VAL A 69 -15.56 3.92 -9.41
N ASN A 70 -14.93 4.98 -9.93
CA ASN A 70 -15.62 6.13 -10.46
C ASN A 70 -16.42 5.80 -11.73
N ALA A 71 -15.89 4.95 -12.62
CA ALA A 71 -16.62 4.47 -13.79
C ALA A 71 -17.89 3.70 -13.36
N TYR A 72 -17.76 2.78 -12.42
CA TYR A 72 -18.89 2.03 -11.88
C TYR A 72 -19.96 2.94 -11.26
N PHE A 73 -19.56 3.90 -10.42
CA PHE A 73 -20.50 4.85 -9.83
C PHE A 73 -21.09 5.82 -10.85
N SER A 74 -20.34 6.19 -11.89
CA SER A 74 -20.87 7.02 -12.98
C SER A 74 -22.04 6.33 -13.67
N ASP A 75 -21.93 5.03 -13.94
CA ASP A 75 -23.01 4.25 -14.57
C ASP A 75 -24.22 4.09 -13.62
N LEU A 76 -23.98 3.86 -12.35
CA LEU A 76 -25.07 3.79 -11.36
C LEU A 76 -25.83 5.12 -11.25
N ARG A 77 -25.12 6.25 -11.26
CA ARG A 77 -25.73 7.59 -11.14
C ARG A 77 -26.63 7.96 -12.33
N LYS A 78 -26.50 7.28 -13.46
CA LYS A 78 -27.44 7.47 -14.60
C LYS A 78 -28.87 7.00 -14.26
N LYS A 79 -29.02 6.10 -13.28
CA LYS A 79 -30.28 5.45 -12.94
C LYS A 79 -30.73 5.67 -11.49
N TYR A 80 -29.79 6.02 -10.60
CA TYR A 80 -30.01 6.04 -9.15
C TYR A 80 -29.35 7.25 -8.49
N THR A 81 -29.92 7.71 -7.38
CA THR A 81 -29.19 8.55 -6.41
C THR A 81 -28.29 7.65 -5.61
N VAL A 82 -26.97 7.82 -5.74
CA VAL A 82 -25.97 6.95 -5.12
C VAL A 82 -25.43 7.61 -3.84
N ILE A 83 -25.69 6.99 -2.70
CA ILE A 83 -25.08 7.36 -1.40
C ILE A 83 -23.92 6.39 -1.15
N GLN A 84 -22.74 6.94 -0.90
CA GLN A 84 -21.55 6.14 -0.62
C GLN A 84 -21.30 6.06 0.87
N LEU A 85 -21.23 4.85 1.41
CA LEU A 85 -20.78 4.60 2.78
C LEU A 85 -19.26 4.41 2.76
N ILE A 86 -18.52 5.28 3.45
CA ILE A 86 -17.07 5.28 3.49
C ILE A 86 -16.61 4.89 4.90
N GLY A 87 -15.82 3.84 5.01
CA GLY A 87 -15.33 3.28 6.27
C GLY A 87 -14.15 4.08 6.86
N PHE A 88 -14.32 5.38 7.10
CA PHE A 88 -13.38 6.13 7.93
C PHE A 88 -13.72 5.90 9.39
N ALA A 89 -12.72 5.50 10.19
CA ALA A 89 -12.87 5.29 11.61
C ALA A 89 -12.92 6.62 12.39
N ALA A 90 -13.41 6.60 13.62
CA ALA A 90 -13.60 7.81 14.43
C ALA A 90 -12.30 8.59 14.72
N ASP A 91 -11.16 7.90 14.77
CA ASP A 91 -9.82 8.48 14.93
C ASP A 91 -9.21 9.02 13.63
N GLU A 92 -9.88 8.86 12.48
CA GLU A 92 -9.47 9.36 11.18
C GLU A 92 -10.18 10.66 10.74
N GLN A 93 -10.74 11.45 11.66
CA GLN A 93 -11.49 12.68 11.36
C GLN A 93 -10.73 13.69 10.48
N TYR A 94 -9.40 13.71 10.55
CA TYR A 94 -8.56 14.54 9.70
C TYR A 94 -8.77 14.29 8.19
N ARG A 95 -9.29 13.12 7.80
CA ARG A 95 -9.61 12.78 6.41
C ARG A 95 -10.80 13.58 5.87
N LEU A 96 -11.73 13.98 6.72
CA LEU A 96 -12.91 14.77 6.32
C LEU A 96 -12.52 16.19 5.86
N LYS A 97 -11.36 16.70 6.29
CA LYS A 97 -10.88 18.02 5.89
C LYS A 97 -10.50 18.10 4.40
N ARG A 98 -10.38 16.97 3.72
CA ARG A 98 -10.08 16.96 2.29
C ARG A 98 -11.37 17.20 1.49
N GLU A 99 -11.31 18.13 0.55
CA GLU A 99 -12.45 18.53 -0.31
C GLU A 99 -13.15 17.31 -0.98
N ALA A 100 -12.36 16.32 -1.46
CA ALA A 100 -12.88 15.10 -2.06
C ALA A 100 -13.78 14.26 -1.12
N ASN A 101 -13.70 14.47 0.19
CA ASN A 101 -14.48 13.73 1.18
C ASN A 101 -15.70 14.54 1.68
N GLN A 102 -15.88 15.79 1.24
CA GLN A 102 -16.98 16.65 1.63
C GLN A 102 -18.22 16.54 0.71
N ASN A 103 -18.30 15.47 -0.06
CA ASN A 103 -19.44 15.21 -0.95
C ASN A 103 -20.72 14.98 -0.13
N PRO A 104 -21.83 15.67 -0.39
CA PRO A 104 -23.08 15.52 0.36
C PRO A 104 -23.71 14.12 0.26
N ASN A 105 -23.30 13.33 -0.72
CA ASN A 105 -23.72 11.94 -0.87
C ASN A 105 -22.81 10.93 -0.15
N HIS A 106 -21.81 11.40 0.59
CA HIS A 106 -20.98 10.52 1.44
C HIS A 106 -21.57 10.41 2.85
N ARG A 107 -21.42 9.24 3.45
CA ARG A 107 -21.75 8.95 4.85
C ARG A 107 -20.59 8.20 5.47
N HIS A 108 -20.36 8.41 6.74
CA HIS A 108 -19.22 7.84 7.46
C HIS A 108 -19.71 7.10 8.72
N PRO A 109 -20.41 5.95 8.57
CA PRO A 109 -21.12 5.31 9.68
C PRO A 109 -20.20 4.91 10.83
N LEU A 110 -18.95 4.52 10.60
CA LEU A 110 -18.01 4.21 11.68
C LEU A 110 -17.69 5.42 12.56
N MET A 111 -17.61 6.61 11.95
CA MET A 111 -17.46 7.86 12.71
C MET A 111 -18.72 8.19 13.50
N ASP A 112 -19.90 8.02 12.89
CA ASP A 112 -21.19 8.27 13.53
C ASP A 112 -21.40 7.35 14.73
N TRP A 113 -20.88 6.12 14.67
CA TRP A 113 -20.91 5.13 15.77
C TRP A 113 -19.77 5.31 16.77
N GLY A 114 -18.81 6.20 16.52
CA GLY A 114 -17.65 6.41 17.37
C GLY A 114 -16.62 5.27 17.33
N TRP A 115 -16.62 4.43 16.29
CA TRP A 115 -15.74 3.28 16.19
C TRP A 115 -14.34 3.69 15.71
N THR A 116 -13.33 3.39 16.51
CA THR A 116 -11.91 3.55 16.17
C THR A 116 -11.39 2.43 15.28
N GLU A 117 -10.20 2.61 14.67
CA GLU A 117 -9.53 1.52 13.92
C GLU A 117 -9.35 0.28 14.82
N ALA A 118 -9.06 0.45 16.11
CA ALA A 118 -8.91 -0.65 17.06
C ALA A 118 -10.24 -1.38 17.30
N ASP A 119 -11.35 -0.67 17.41
CA ASP A 119 -12.68 -1.27 17.57
C ASP A 119 -13.08 -2.06 16.32
N CYS A 120 -12.82 -1.49 15.13
CA CYS A 120 -13.05 -2.17 13.86
C CYS A 120 -12.23 -3.46 13.75
N LEU A 121 -10.96 -3.45 14.15
CA LEU A 121 -10.10 -4.63 14.12
C LEU A 121 -10.60 -5.71 15.09
N LYS A 122 -10.96 -5.31 16.32
CA LYS A 122 -11.53 -6.21 17.31
C LYS A 122 -12.83 -6.86 16.82
N TYR A 123 -13.71 -6.08 16.20
CA TYR A 123 -14.94 -6.59 15.57
C TYR A 123 -14.63 -7.62 14.47
N CYS A 124 -13.67 -7.31 13.62
CA CYS A 124 -13.26 -8.22 12.55
C CYS A 124 -12.74 -9.55 13.11
N TYR A 125 -11.88 -9.53 14.11
CA TYR A 125 -11.39 -10.75 14.76
C TYR A 125 -12.54 -11.56 15.42
N ALA A 126 -13.45 -10.90 16.10
CA ALA A 126 -14.61 -11.56 16.71
C ALA A 126 -15.50 -12.26 15.67
N HIS A 127 -15.46 -11.82 14.41
CA HIS A 127 -16.19 -12.42 13.29
C HIS A 127 -15.30 -13.31 12.40
N GLY A 128 -14.10 -13.68 12.87
CA GLY A 128 -13.19 -14.60 12.20
C GLY A 128 -12.48 -14.01 10.98
N PHE A 129 -12.33 -12.69 10.90
CA PHE A 129 -11.50 -12.01 9.92
C PHE A 129 -10.17 -11.62 10.56
N ASP A 130 -9.18 -12.49 10.47
CA ASP A 130 -7.86 -12.36 11.11
C ASP A 130 -6.75 -11.92 10.16
N TRP A 131 -7.05 -11.79 8.86
CA TRP A 131 -6.09 -11.47 7.80
C TRP A 131 -4.87 -12.41 7.76
N GLY A 132 -5.00 -13.65 8.26
CA GLY A 132 -3.91 -14.62 8.34
C GLY A 132 -2.75 -14.13 9.22
N GLY A 133 -3.03 -13.47 10.34
CA GLY A 133 -2.04 -12.97 11.29
C GLY A 133 -1.24 -11.75 10.82
N LEU A 134 -1.58 -11.13 9.68
CA LEU A 134 -0.79 -10.02 9.15
C LEU A 134 -0.72 -8.78 10.07
N TYR A 135 -1.71 -8.56 10.93
CA TYR A 135 -1.68 -7.47 11.92
C TYR A 135 -0.76 -7.74 13.12
N GLU A 136 -0.31 -8.98 13.30
CA GLU A 136 0.73 -9.33 14.29
C GLU A 136 2.13 -8.95 13.79
N ILE A 137 2.30 -8.90 12.45
CA ILE A 137 3.57 -8.60 11.78
C ILE A 137 3.66 -7.12 11.39
N PHE A 138 2.54 -6.55 10.92
CA PHE A 138 2.48 -5.21 10.38
C PHE A 138 1.49 -4.35 11.18
N HIS A 139 1.89 -3.13 11.49
CA HIS A 139 0.99 -2.16 12.11
C HIS A 139 -0.25 -1.90 11.24
N ARG A 140 -0.10 -2.00 9.93
CA ARG A 140 -1.16 -1.81 8.95
C ARG A 140 -1.02 -2.76 7.77
N VAL A 141 -2.07 -3.50 7.46
CA VAL A 141 -2.12 -4.32 6.25
C VAL A 141 -2.27 -3.43 5.02
N SER A 142 -1.23 -3.34 4.22
CA SER A 142 -1.16 -2.55 2.98
C SER A 142 -0.56 -3.39 1.85
N CYS A 143 -0.50 -2.84 0.61
CA CYS A 143 0.16 -3.54 -0.50
C CYS A 143 1.58 -3.93 -0.12
N TRP A 144 1.97 -5.19 -0.35
CA TRP A 144 3.30 -5.71 0.02
C TRP A 144 4.45 -4.91 -0.63
N CYS A 145 4.29 -4.49 -1.89
CA CYS A 145 5.27 -3.71 -2.66
C CYS A 145 5.06 -2.20 -2.57
N CYS A 146 4.49 -1.67 -1.49
CA CYS A 146 4.21 -0.24 -1.37
C CYS A 146 5.45 0.54 -0.91
N PRO A 147 5.99 1.49 -1.69
CA PRO A 147 7.13 2.31 -1.27
C PRO A 147 6.78 3.34 -0.18
N LEU A 148 5.52 3.41 0.25
CA LEU A 148 5.07 4.23 1.38
C LEU A 148 5.07 3.47 2.71
N LYS A 149 5.59 2.23 2.75
CA LYS A 149 5.81 1.50 3.99
C LYS A 149 6.92 2.15 4.81
N SER A 150 6.79 2.10 6.12
CA SER A 150 7.85 2.50 7.04
C SER A 150 9.03 1.50 7.00
N LEU A 151 10.21 1.94 7.45
CA LEU A 151 11.39 1.04 7.54
C LEU A 151 11.13 -0.20 8.42
N PRO A 152 10.45 -0.11 9.58
CA PRO A 152 10.08 -1.31 10.34
C PRO A 152 9.19 -2.27 9.57
N GLU A 153 8.19 -1.78 8.81
CA GLU A 153 7.34 -2.64 7.98
C GLU A 153 8.11 -3.30 6.83
N LEU A 154 9.06 -2.58 6.23
CA LEU A 154 9.93 -3.14 5.17
C LEU A 154 10.89 -4.19 5.74
N ARG A 155 11.42 -3.98 6.96
CA ARG A 155 12.24 -4.97 7.65
C ARG A 155 11.44 -6.24 7.96
N ASN A 156 10.19 -6.09 8.40
CA ASN A 156 9.30 -7.23 8.62
C ASN A 156 8.98 -7.97 7.32
N LEU A 157 8.79 -7.23 6.20
CA LEU A 157 8.62 -7.85 4.89
C LEU A 157 9.86 -8.66 4.48
N TRP A 158 11.05 -8.08 4.60
CA TRP A 158 12.32 -8.75 4.32
C TRP A 158 12.49 -10.03 5.13
N LYS A 159 12.17 -9.96 6.43
CA LYS A 159 12.40 -11.04 7.39
C LYS A 159 11.40 -12.17 7.29
N GLN A 160 10.12 -11.85 7.11
CA GLN A 160 9.01 -12.80 7.18
C GLN A 160 8.55 -13.31 5.81
N PHE A 161 8.89 -12.59 4.73
CA PHE A 161 8.41 -12.89 3.38
C PHE A 161 9.56 -12.78 2.35
N PRO A 162 10.58 -13.67 2.45
CA PRO A 162 11.77 -13.60 1.59
C PRO A 162 11.44 -13.70 0.09
N ASP A 163 10.46 -14.50 -0.29
CA ASP A 163 10.04 -14.62 -1.70
C ASP A 163 9.46 -13.31 -2.25
N LEU A 164 8.68 -12.59 -1.42
CA LEU A 164 8.16 -11.28 -1.80
C LEU A 164 9.26 -10.21 -1.84
N TRP A 165 10.26 -10.35 -0.97
CA TRP A 165 11.42 -9.45 -0.96
C TRP A 165 12.25 -9.63 -2.23
N GLU A 166 12.54 -10.87 -2.61
CA GLU A 166 13.27 -11.16 -3.84
C GLU A 166 12.49 -10.67 -5.08
N ARG A 167 11.17 -10.86 -5.09
CA ARG A 167 10.32 -10.29 -6.14
C ARG A 167 10.41 -8.76 -6.18
N LEU A 168 10.48 -8.09 -5.02
CA LEU A 168 10.62 -6.64 -4.93
C LEU A 168 11.95 -6.16 -5.54
N LYS A 169 13.07 -6.85 -5.28
CA LYS A 169 14.38 -6.61 -5.90
C LYS A 169 14.30 -6.72 -7.42
N ASN A 170 13.77 -7.84 -7.90
CA ASN A 170 13.60 -8.09 -9.33
C ASN A 170 12.71 -7.03 -10.02
N MET A 171 11.67 -6.55 -9.33
CA MET A 171 10.85 -5.45 -9.84
C MET A 171 11.62 -4.14 -9.91
N GLU A 172 12.46 -3.82 -8.92
CA GLU A 172 13.26 -2.59 -8.94
C GLU A 172 14.29 -2.58 -10.07
N HIS A 173 14.98 -3.69 -10.32
CA HIS A 173 15.95 -3.82 -11.41
C HIS A 173 15.35 -3.57 -12.81
N ARG A 174 14.02 -3.67 -12.94
CA ARG A 174 13.28 -3.39 -14.18
C ARG A 174 12.79 -1.95 -14.30
N THR A 175 13.05 -1.11 -13.31
CA THR A 175 12.53 0.27 -13.28
C THR A 175 13.63 1.31 -13.36
N TYR A 176 13.27 2.54 -13.75
CA TYR A 176 14.19 3.66 -13.80
C TYR A 176 14.20 4.51 -12.53
N ARG A 177 13.38 4.16 -11.52
CA ARG A 177 13.35 4.85 -10.21
C ARG A 177 13.69 3.85 -9.12
N LYS A 178 14.40 4.35 -8.11
CA LYS A 178 14.58 3.62 -6.86
C LYS A 178 13.24 3.36 -6.18
N PHE A 179 13.15 2.26 -5.43
CA PHE A 179 11.98 1.92 -4.63
C PHE A 179 11.68 3.00 -3.59
N LEU A 180 12.66 3.40 -2.80
CA LEU A 180 12.59 4.57 -1.95
C LEU A 180 13.44 5.72 -2.50
N LYS A 181 13.13 6.96 -2.11
CA LYS A 181 13.89 8.13 -2.51
C LYS A 181 15.40 7.98 -2.23
N ASN A 182 15.76 7.41 -1.08
CA ASN A 182 17.12 7.36 -0.58
C ASN A 182 17.75 5.96 -0.64
N TYR A 183 16.99 4.93 -0.93
CA TYR A 183 17.45 3.54 -0.91
C TYR A 183 16.90 2.75 -2.10
N THR A 184 17.74 1.91 -2.69
CA THR A 184 17.30 0.76 -3.49
C THR A 184 16.88 -0.37 -2.55
N VAL A 185 16.23 -1.41 -3.08
CA VAL A 185 15.87 -2.60 -2.30
C VAL A 185 17.11 -3.34 -1.81
N ASP A 186 18.18 -3.42 -2.64
CA ASP A 186 19.46 -4.01 -2.24
C ASP A 186 20.13 -3.21 -1.11
N GLN A 187 20.07 -1.88 -1.18
CA GLN A 187 20.58 -1.02 -0.10
C GLN A 187 19.77 -1.16 1.20
N LEU A 188 18.46 -1.40 1.11
CA LEU A 188 17.63 -1.69 2.27
C LEU A 188 17.99 -3.04 2.89
N GLU A 189 18.22 -4.06 2.07
CA GLU A 189 18.66 -5.37 2.54
C GLU A 189 19.99 -5.29 3.29
N THR A 190 20.99 -4.63 2.70
CA THR A 190 22.28 -4.35 3.35
C THR A 190 22.12 -3.62 4.68
N ARG A 191 21.21 -2.63 4.71
CA ARG A 191 20.89 -1.91 5.93
C ARG A 191 20.29 -2.83 6.99
N PHE A 192 19.32 -3.67 6.65
CA PHE A 192 18.64 -4.55 7.59
C PHE A 192 19.56 -5.63 8.13
N GLN A 193 20.43 -6.20 7.29
CA GLN A 193 21.49 -7.12 7.72
C GLN A 193 22.44 -6.44 8.71
N PHE A 194 22.89 -5.22 8.41
CA PHE A 194 23.76 -4.46 9.31
C PHE A 194 23.09 -4.08 10.62
N GLU A 195 21.79 -3.76 10.60
CA GLU A 195 21.01 -3.54 11.82
C GLU A 195 20.96 -4.80 12.69
N GLU A 196 20.78 -5.99 12.10
CA GLU A 196 20.79 -7.27 12.83
C GLU A 196 22.18 -7.59 13.41
N GLU A 197 23.25 -7.42 12.62
CA GLU A 197 24.63 -7.60 13.08
C GLU A 197 24.93 -6.74 14.34
N ARG A 198 24.51 -5.47 14.29
CA ARG A 198 24.73 -4.55 15.43
C ARG A 198 23.89 -4.91 16.65
N LEU A 199 22.61 -5.24 16.45
CA LEU A 199 21.74 -5.65 17.56
C LEU A 199 22.23 -6.95 18.21
N ALA A 200 22.73 -7.90 17.44
CA ALA A 200 23.34 -9.13 17.95
C ALA A 200 24.62 -8.84 18.78
N ALA A 201 25.35 -7.79 18.42
CA ALA A 201 26.52 -7.31 19.17
C ALA A 201 26.16 -6.40 20.36
N GLY A 202 24.88 -6.19 20.69
CA GLY A 202 24.41 -5.30 21.74
C GLY A 202 24.62 -3.80 21.44
N LEU A 203 24.81 -3.44 20.17
CA LEU A 203 25.09 -2.07 19.74
C LEU A 203 23.80 -1.38 19.23
N PRO A 204 23.61 -0.08 19.50
CA PRO A 204 22.45 0.66 19.07
C PRO A 204 22.45 0.94 17.56
N ILE A 205 21.24 1.01 16.95
CA ILE A 205 21.01 1.26 15.52
C ILE A 205 20.48 2.66 15.20
N ASN A 206 20.31 3.53 16.22
CA ASN A 206 19.75 4.89 16.05
C ASN A 206 20.77 5.99 16.39
N THR A 207 22.07 5.71 16.28
CA THR A 207 23.14 6.64 16.63
C THR A 207 23.80 7.27 15.40
N ARG A 208 24.51 8.38 15.61
CA ARG A 208 25.33 9.00 14.55
C ARG A 208 26.42 8.06 14.04
N GLU A 209 26.96 7.25 14.94
CA GLU A 209 27.97 6.23 14.61
C GLU A 209 27.38 5.17 13.65
N PHE A 210 26.21 4.64 13.99
CA PHE A 210 25.50 3.71 13.12
C PHE A 210 25.29 4.29 11.71
N HIS A 211 24.77 5.50 11.61
CA HIS A 211 24.52 6.13 10.32
C HIS A 211 25.79 6.38 9.50
N ARG A 212 26.91 6.70 10.17
CA ARG A 212 28.21 6.85 9.52
C ARG A 212 28.72 5.51 8.98
N ALA A 213 28.71 4.46 9.80
CA ALA A 213 29.13 3.12 9.41
C ALA A 213 28.23 2.54 8.28
N LEU A 214 26.93 2.72 8.39
CA LEU A 214 25.99 2.32 7.32
C LEU A 214 26.30 3.02 6.00
N LYS A 215 26.62 4.32 6.03
CA LYS A 215 26.98 5.07 4.82
C LYS A 215 28.21 4.51 4.12
N GLU A 216 29.23 4.09 4.87
CA GLU A 216 30.41 3.46 4.30
C GLU A 216 30.06 2.08 3.71
N LYS A 217 29.32 1.24 4.45
CA LYS A 217 28.88 -0.09 3.98
C LYS A 217 28.03 0.01 2.70
N LEU A 218 27.18 1.02 2.56
CA LEU A 218 26.37 1.25 1.36
C LEU A 218 27.18 1.76 0.15
N LYS A 219 28.36 2.35 0.33
CA LYS A 219 29.25 2.70 -0.78
C LYS A 219 29.83 1.47 -1.44
N GLU A 220 30.18 0.46 -0.65
CA GLU A 220 30.73 -0.82 -1.12
C GLU A 220 29.74 -1.58 -1.99
N CYS A 221 28.44 -1.46 -1.70
CA CYS A 221 27.37 -2.11 -2.47
C CYS A 221 27.08 -1.44 -3.83
N ASN A 222 27.66 -0.26 -4.12
CA ASN A 222 27.43 0.46 -5.39
C ASN A 222 28.64 0.32 -6.35
N GLN A 223 29.65 -0.47 -5.98
CA GLN A 223 30.78 -0.85 -6.85
C GLN A 223 30.53 -2.22 -7.47
#